data_439732378e3300d026accbdc7b14dcea
#
_entry.id   439732378e3300d026accbdc7b14dcea
#
_cell.length_a   1.000
_cell.length_b   1.000
_cell.length_c   1.000
_cell.angle_alpha   90.00
_cell.angle_beta   90.00
_cell.angle_gamma   90.00
#
_symmetry.space_group_name_H-M   'P 1'
#
loop_
_entity.id
_entity.type
_entity.pdbx_description
1 polymer ?
#
loop_
_entity_poly.entity_id
_entity_poly.type
_entity_poly.pdbx_seq_one_letter_code
_entity_poly.pdbx_strand_id
1 'polypeptide(L)'
;MRLRRKSTLKRLAIIGLDCAEPSLLFERFASDLPTFTRLREQGVWGKLESVIPAITVPAWSCMMSGQDPGALGIYGFRNRFDYSYDRLITADGDAVTVPRLWDILSQHGKTSIVLNVPGTYPPRPLRGKMMSCFLTPDANAAYTYPPSLQVDLQAQFGDYPFDARDFRTPAKDRLLQQITTMTRTHFEVARYLAARNDWDFFVSVEIGLDRIHHAFWRYMDNTHRHYESNSPYADVIFEYYRLLDAEIASLLNVIGDDSAIMIVSDHGGQKMDGGICLNEWLIAEGYLTLAPPYSETPTKLQALNVDWTATKAWGEGGYYGRLFLNISGREPQGTVVPEHASALLNEISAKLSSLGNENGQPIQTRCFRPETLYPVANGIPPDLLIYFGNLAWRSIGTVGWNQIHLLENDTGPDDANHAQHGVLIFNFPGLQPHSEPLPGAHLLQIAPTVVDFFGLDIPETMRYPVLSAK
;
A
#
# COMPACT_ATOMS: atom_id res chain seq x y z
N MET A 1 -4.18 29.65 1.71
CA MET A 1 -3.64 30.39 0.56
C MET A 1 -3.75 29.44 -0.63
N ARG A 2 -4.68 29.68 -1.56
CA ARG A 2 -4.74 28.87 -2.79
C ARG A 2 -3.40 28.98 -3.50
N LEU A 3 -2.80 27.86 -3.92
CA LEU A 3 -1.54 27.79 -4.68
C LEU A 3 -1.60 28.47 -6.06
N ARG A 4 -2.65 29.27 -6.33
CA ARG A 4 -2.82 30.07 -7.55
C ARG A 4 -1.80 31.21 -7.63
N ARG A 5 -0.52 30.87 -7.72
CA ARG A 5 0.43 31.66 -8.52
C ARG A 5 0.59 30.88 -9.83
N LYS A 6 0.50 31.58 -10.97
CA LYS A 6 1.01 31.06 -12.24
C LYS A 6 2.46 30.67 -11.98
N SER A 7 2.68 29.42 -11.58
CA SER A 7 4.02 28.88 -11.38
C SER A 7 4.69 28.91 -12.74
N THR A 8 5.86 29.53 -12.82
CA THR A 8 6.76 29.41 -13.98
C THR A 8 7.34 28.00 -14.05
N LEU A 9 7.18 27.21 -13.00
CA LEU A 9 7.57 25.82 -12.93
C LEU A 9 6.73 24.99 -13.88
N LYS A 10 7.41 24.21 -14.71
CA LYS A 10 6.78 23.35 -15.72
C LYS A 10 6.78 21.89 -15.33
N ARG A 11 7.56 21.49 -14.33
CA ARG A 11 7.81 20.09 -13.95
C ARG A 11 7.46 19.81 -12.50
N LEU A 12 6.90 18.62 -12.27
CA LEU A 12 6.64 18.07 -10.94
C LEU A 12 7.11 16.62 -10.89
N ALA A 13 7.90 16.28 -9.87
CA ALA A 13 8.32 14.93 -9.59
C ALA A 13 7.73 14.42 -8.28
N ILE A 14 7.12 13.24 -8.32
CA ILE A 14 6.71 12.47 -7.15
C ILE A 14 7.71 11.32 -6.95
N ILE A 15 8.30 11.26 -5.78
CA ILE A 15 9.12 10.14 -5.32
C ILE A 15 8.32 9.43 -4.25
N GLY A 16 7.79 8.27 -4.58
CA GLY A 16 7.01 7.42 -3.69
C GLY A 16 7.92 6.47 -2.92
N LEU A 17 7.72 6.40 -1.61
CA LEU A 17 8.41 5.48 -0.72
C LEU A 17 7.35 4.59 -0.06
N ASP A 18 7.19 3.38 -0.58
CA ASP A 18 6.20 2.44 -0.04
C ASP A 18 6.50 2.14 1.44
N CYS A 19 5.49 2.26 2.29
CA CYS A 19 5.59 1.97 3.73
C CYS A 19 6.51 2.92 4.54
N ALA A 20 6.80 4.16 4.09
CA ALA A 20 7.65 5.07 4.86
C ALA A 20 6.97 5.52 6.16
N GLU A 21 7.69 5.32 7.27
CA GLU A 21 7.16 5.56 8.62
C GLU A 21 7.52 6.98 9.12
N PRO A 22 6.51 7.81 9.47
CA PRO A 22 6.75 9.21 9.87
C PRO A 22 7.68 9.38 11.08
N SER A 23 7.55 8.55 12.10
CA SER A 23 8.38 8.67 13.31
C SER A 23 9.84 8.31 13.05
N LEU A 24 10.11 7.39 12.13
CA LEU A 24 11.47 7.05 11.71
C LEU A 24 12.09 8.18 10.88
N LEU A 25 11.35 8.66 9.87
CA LEU A 25 11.86 9.67 8.93
C LEU A 25 11.96 11.07 9.54
N PHE A 26 10.95 11.51 10.29
CA PHE A 26 10.86 12.89 10.77
C PHE A 26 11.44 13.11 12.17
N GLU A 27 11.61 12.03 12.95
CA GLU A 27 12.03 12.13 14.35
C GLU A 27 13.32 11.32 14.58
N ARG A 28 13.25 9.98 14.55
CA ARG A 28 14.33 9.10 15.00
C ARG A 28 15.61 9.23 14.17
N PHE A 29 15.49 9.30 12.83
CA PHE A 29 16.63 9.34 11.91
C PHE A 29 16.87 10.71 11.27
N ALA A 30 16.06 11.71 11.59
CA ALA A 30 16.05 13.01 10.90
C ALA A 30 17.42 13.69 10.83
N SER A 31 18.25 13.59 11.88
CA SER A 31 19.59 14.21 11.93
C SER A 31 20.56 13.60 10.91
N ASP A 32 20.34 12.35 10.49
CA ASP A 32 21.21 11.58 9.62
C ASP A 32 20.70 11.48 8.17
N LEU A 33 19.60 12.18 7.87
CA LEU A 33 18.92 12.22 6.58
C LEU A 33 18.90 13.65 5.99
N PRO A 34 20.05 14.18 5.54
CA PRO A 34 20.20 15.58 5.15
C PRO A 34 19.30 16.00 3.98
N THR A 35 19.02 15.10 3.03
CA THR A 35 18.18 15.42 1.88
C THR A 35 16.72 15.58 2.28
N PHE A 36 16.19 14.63 3.05
CA PHE A 36 14.83 14.72 3.59
C PHE A 36 14.67 15.93 4.50
N THR A 37 15.64 16.19 5.40
CA THR A 37 15.63 17.33 6.30
C THR A 37 15.62 18.64 5.53
N ARG A 38 16.49 18.81 4.53
CA ARG A 38 16.50 20.00 3.67
C ARG A 38 15.16 20.19 2.92
N LEU A 39 14.58 19.14 2.35
CA LEU A 39 13.29 19.23 1.65
C LEU A 39 12.15 19.60 2.61
N ARG A 40 12.16 19.05 3.82
CA ARG A 40 11.22 19.38 4.90
C ARG A 40 11.32 20.83 5.31
N GLU A 41 12.52 21.32 5.58
CA GLU A 41 12.77 22.71 6.01
C GLU A 41 12.45 23.75 4.94
N GLN A 42 12.50 23.36 3.68
CA GLN A 42 12.21 24.23 2.53
C GLN A 42 10.79 24.08 1.99
N GLY A 43 9.97 23.21 2.56
CA GLY A 43 8.66 22.86 2.04
C GLY A 43 7.56 22.81 3.09
N VAL A 44 6.49 22.12 2.74
CA VAL A 44 5.44 21.67 3.68
C VAL A 44 5.59 20.16 3.87
N TRP A 45 5.31 19.67 5.08
CA TRP A 45 5.55 18.26 5.42
C TRP A 45 4.58 17.79 6.50
N GLY A 46 4.46 16.50 6.68
CA GLY A 46 3.65 15.91 7.75
C GLY A 46 3.30 14.44 7.51
N LYS A 47 2.45 13.93 8.40
CA LYS A 47 1.86 12.62 8.24
C LYS A 47 0.83 12.66 7.11
N LEU A 48 0.85 11.66 6.23
CA LEU A 48 -0.11 11.50 5.15
C LEU A 48 -1.05 10.35 5.51
N GLU A 49 -2.30 10.66 5.82
CA GLU A 49 -3.30 9.65 6.13
C GLU A 49 -3.65 8.84 4.88
N SER A 50 -3.53 7.52 5.00
CA SER A 50 -3.89 6.58 3.94
C SER A 50 -5.40 6.39 3.83
N VAL A 51 -5.85 5.80 2.72
CA VAL A 51 -7.21 5.25 2.60
C VAL A 51 -7.40 4.06 3.55
N ILE A 52 -8.64 3.67 3.77
CA ILE A 52 -8.98 2.38 4.38
C ILE A 52 -9.47 1.48 3.23
N PRO A 53 -8.80 0.33 2.99
CA PRO A 53 -7.65 -0.20 3.72
C PRO A 53 -6.32 0.46 3.33
N ALA A 54 -5.41 0.62 4.31
CA ALA A 54 -4.05 1.11 4.12
C ALA A 54 -3.16 -0.02 3.55
N ILE A 55 -3.35 -0.31 2.27
CA ILE A 55 -2.72 -1.42 1.54
C ILE A 55 -2.17 -0.90 0.21
N THR A 56 -0.97 -1.30 -0.15
CA THR A 56 -0.17 -0.82 -1.28
C THR A 56 -0.98 -0.59 -2.56
N VAL A 57 -1.59 -1.62 -3.14
CA VAL A 57 -2.27 -1.49 -4.45
C VAL A 57 -3.49 -0.58 -4.39
N PRO A 58 -4.43 -0.71 -3.43
CA PRO A 58 -5.51 0.27 -3.26
C PRO A 58 -4.99 1.69 -3.04
N ALA A 59 -4.03 1.87 -2.11
CA ALA A 59 -3.57 3.21 -1.70
C ALA A 59 -2.88 3.95 -2.85
N TRP A 60 -1.94 3.32 -3.57
CA TRP A 60 -1.32 3.93 -4.75
C TRP A 60 -2.32 4.19 -5.87
N SER A 61 -3.27 3.27 -6.12
CA SER A 61 -4.31 3.47 -7.14
C SER A 61 -5.21 4.67 -6.79
N CYS A 62 -5.58 4.81 -5.52
CA CYS A 62 -6.33 5.93 -4.99
C CYS A 62 -5.54 7.25 -5.07
N MET A 63 -4.27 7.24 -4.66
CA MET A 63 -3.39 8.42 -4.72
C MET A 63 -3.23 8.94 -6.15
N MET A 64 -3.06 8.05 -7.13
CA MET A 64 -2.85 8.42 -8.52
C MET A 64 -4.13 8.76 -9.29
N SER A 65 -5.31 8.42 -8.77
CA SER A 65 -6.59 8.73 -9.39
C SER A 65 -7.40 9.81 -8.64
N GLY A 66 -7.07 10.08 -7.36
CA GLY A 66 -7.84 10.96 -6.50
C GLY A 66 -9.20 10.41 -6.09
N GLN A 67 -9.42 9.09 -6.26
CA GLN A 67 -10.68 8.40 -5.94
C GLN A 67 -10.45 7.34 -4.86
N ASP A 68 -11.45 7.13 -4.01
CA ASP A 68 -11.38 6.19 -2.88
C ASP A 68 -11.49 4.71 -3.32
N PRO A 69 -11.15 3.75 -2.44
CA PRO A 69 -11.20 2.31 -2.76
C PRO A 69 -12.57 1.84 -3.22
N GLY A 70 -13.65 2.41 -2.68
CA GLY A 70 -15.01 2.09 -3.08
C GLY A 70 -15.31 2.54 -4.51
N ALA A 71 -14.93 3.75 -4.89
CA ALA A 71 -15.08 4.26 -6.25
C ALA A 71 -14.27 3.41 -7.26
N LEU A 72 -13.09 2.93 -6.87
CA LEU A 72 -12.25 2.06 -7.71
C LEU A 72 -12.73 0.59 -7.74
N GLY A 73 -13.46 0.14 -6.73
CA GLY A 73 -13.79 -1.28 -6.54
C GLY A 73 -12.57 -2.14 -6.15
N ILE A 74 -11.54 -1.53 -5.57
CA ILE A 74 -10.26 -2.18 -5.24
C ILE A 74 -10.04 -2.11 -3.74
N TYR A 75 -10.22 -3.24 -3.06
CA TYR A 75 -10.16 -3.36 -1.59
C TYR A 75 -8.91 -4.10 -1.09
N GLY A 76 -8.04 -4.57 -1.98
CA GLY A 76 -6.81 -5.29 -1.64
C GLY A 76 -6.10 -5.79 -2.88
N PHE A 77 -5.02 -6.55 -2.70
CA PHE A 77 -4.31 -7.22 -3.79
C PHE A 77 -5.21 -8.18 -4.57
N ARG A 78 -6.14 -8.84 -3.88
CA ARG A 78 -7.11 -9.77 -4.47
C ARG A 78 -8.51 -9.33 -4.07
N ASN A 79 -9.41 -9.31 -5.05
CA ASN A 79 -10.80 -8.92 -4.85
C ASN A 79 -11.71 -10.03 -5.37
N ARG A 80 -12.91 -10.16 -4.82
CA ARG A 80 -13.90 -11.13 -5.34
C ARG A 80 -14.28 -10.74 -6.77
N PHE A 81 -14.25 -11.74 -7.65
CA PHE A 81 -14.67 -11.55 -9.04
C PHE A 81 -16.20 -11.59 -9.19
N ASP A 82 -16.81 -12.53 -8.48
CA ASP A 82 -18.25 -12.75 -8.42
C ASP A 82 -18.64 -13.20 -7.00
N TYR A 83 -19.90 -13.55 -6.81
CA TYR A 83 -20.40 -13.99 -5.51
C TYR A 83 -20.13 -15.48 -5.22
N SER A 84 -19.32 -16.21 -6.02
CA SER A 84 -18.80 -17.52 -5.62
C SER A 84 -17.87 -17.39 -4.39
N TYR A 85 -17.57 -18.52 -3.75
CA TYR A 85 -16.80 -18.53 -2.50
C TYR A 85 -15.29 -18.54 -2.70
N ASP A 86 -14.80 -18.81 -3.92
CA ASP A 86 -13.40 -19.15 -4.19
C ASP A 86 -12.76 -18.31 -5.29
N ARG A 87 -13.55 -17.54 -6.05
CA ARG A 87 -13.04 -16.82 -7.21
C ARG A 87 -12.54 -15.41 -6.85
N LEU A 88 -11.21 -15.29 -6.76
CA LEU A 88 -10.52 -14.02 -6.53
C LEU A 88 -9.72 -13.62 -7.77
N ILE A 89 -9.68 -12.32 -8.05
CA ILE A 89 -8.84 -11.71 -9.09
C ILE A 89 -7.81 -10.78 -8.44
N THR A 90 -6.61 -10.74 -9.03
CA THR A 90 -5.59 -9.77 -8.62
C THR A 90 -5.95 -8.38 -9.15
N ALA A 91 -5.81 -7.37 -8.30
CA ALA A 91 -5.94 -5.97 -8.70
C ALA A 91 -4.66 -5.56 -9.45
N ASP A 92 -4.69 -5.66 -10.74
CA ASP A 92 -3.63 -5.26 -11.66
C ASP A 92 -3.92 -3.90 -12.34
N GLY A 93 -3.15 -3.57 -13.37
CA GLY A 93 -3.33 -2.32 -14.12
C GLY A 93 -4.66 -2.23 -14.85
N ASP A 94 -5.29 -3.37 -15.18
CA ASP A 94 -6.59 -3.42 -15.84
C ASP A 94 -7.76 -3.25 -14.87
N ALA A 95 -7.55 -3.53 -13.59
CA ALA A 95 -8.55 -3.29 -12.56
C ALA A 95 -8.82 -1.78 -12.33
N VAL A 96 -7.83 -0.90 -12.59
CA VAL A 96 -8.02 0.56 -12.47
C VAL A 96 -8.62 1.09 -13.76
N THR A 97 -9.93 1.25 -13.81
CA THR A 97 -10.66 1.67 -15.01
C THR A 97 -10.83 3.20 -15.14
N VAL A 98 -10.57 3.94 -14.07
CA VAL A 98 -10.67 5.41 -14.06
C VAL A 98 -9.36 6.07 -14.52
N PRO A 99 -9.42 7.31 -15.05
CA PRO A 99 -8.21 8.05 -15.41
C PRO A 99 -7.30 8.29 -14.20
N ARG A 100 -6.01 8.03 -14.35
CA ARG A 100 -4.96 8.37 -13.39
C ARG A 100 -4.28 9.67 -13.79
N LEU A 101 -3.43 10.21 -12.95
CA LEU A 101 -2.73 11.48 -13.20
C LEU A 101 -2.11 11.55 -14.59
N TRP A 102 -1.35 10.55 -15.00
CA TRP A 102 -0.70 10.52 -16.32
C TRP A 102 -1.69 10.41 -17.48
N ASP A 103 -2.87 9.85 -17.28
CA ASP A 103 -3.93 9.81 -18.30
C ASP A 103 -4.52 11.20 -18.48
N ILE A 104 -4.85 11.88 -17.39
CA ILE A 104 -5.37 13.26 -17.37
C ILE A 104 -4.32 14.21 -17.99
N LEU A 105 -3.08 14.11 -17.56
CA LEU A 105 -1.99 14.94 -18.06
C LEU A 105 -1.74 14.72 -19.55
N SER A 106 -1.79 13.46 -20.02
CA SER A 106 -1.66 13.12 -21.45
C SER A 106 -2.73 13.78 -22.32
N GLN A 107 -3.98 13.81 -21.85
CA GLN A 107 -5.11 14.48 -22.54
C GLN A 107 -4.87 16.00 -22.69
N HIS A 108 -4.06 16.59 -21.79
CA HIS A 108 -3.69 18.01 -21.83
C HIS A 108 -2.29 18.25 -22.43
N GLY A 109 -1.77 17.28 -23.21
CA GLY A 109 -0.51 17.40 -23.91
C GLY A 109 0.76 17.35 -23.04
N LYS A 110 0.63 16.97 -21.75
CA LYS A 110 1.75 16.81 -20.83
C LYS A 110 2.40 15.44 -21.01
N THR A 111 3.73 15.41 -20.91
CA THR A 111 4.54 14.19 -21.03
C THR A 111 4.87 13.65 -19.66
N SER A 112 4.62 12.35 -19.42
CA SER A 112 4.85 11.69 -18.13
C SER A 112 5.92 10.60 -18.20
N ILE A 113 6.71 10.46 -17.14
CA ILE A 113 7.54 9.29 -16.86
C ILE A 113 6.95 8.63 -15.62
N VAL A 114 6.54 7.35 -15.74
CA VAL A 114 5.88 6.58 -14.68
C VAL A 114 6.67 5.31 -14.43
N LEU A 115 7.23 5.16 -13.22
CA LEU A 115 8.13 4.06 -12.87
C LEU A 115 7.63 3.35 -11.61
N ASN A 116 7.47 2.04 -11.69
CA ASN A 116 7.19 1.13 -10.55
C ASN A 116 5.92 1.44 -9.75
N VAL A 117 5.02 2.29 -10.24
CA VAL A 117 3.79 2.64 -9.49
C VAL A 117 2.91 1.39 -9.36
N PRO A 118 2.57 0.94 -8.14
CA PRO A 118 1.70 -0.21 -7.94
C PRO A 118 0.37 -0.10 -8.71
N GLY A 119 -0.07 -1.22 -9.31
CA GLY A 119 -1.26 -1.24 -10.17
C GLY A 119 -0.99 -0.72 -11.60
N THR A 120 0.23 -0.79 -12.12
CA THR A 120 0.57 -0.40 -13.51
C THR A 120 0.94 -1.56 -14.42
N TYR A 121 0.91 -2.80 -13.95
CA TYR A 121 1.06 -3.98 -14.80
C TYR A 121 -0.30 -4.57 -15.18
N PRO A 122 -0.57 -4.86 -16.48
CA PRO A 122 0.24 -4.53 -17.65
C PRO A 122 0.29 -3.02 -17.93
N PRO A 123 1.39 -2.53 -18.56
CA PRO A 123 1.54 -1.11 -18.86
C PRO A 123 0.55 -0.66 -19.95
N ARG A 124 -0.04 0.54 -19.76
CA ARG A 124 -0.98 1.11 -20.72
C ARG A 124 -0.36 2.28 -21.51
N PRO A 125 -0.85 2.58 -22.72
CA PRO A 125 -0.42 3.73 -23.48
C PRO A 125 -0.62 5.06 -22.72
N LEU A 126 0.40 5.94 -22.79
CA LEU A 126 0.35 7.30 -22.27
C LEU A 126 1.22 8.21 -23.15
N ARG A 127 1.07 9.53 -22.99
CA ARG A 127 2.04 10.46 -23.58
C ARG A 127 3.29 10.47 -22.70
N GLY A 128 4.32 9.70 -23.12
CA GLY A 128 5.55 9.57 -22.35
C GLY A 128 6.06 8.14 -22.24
N LYS A 129 6.56 7.77 -21.08
CA LYS A 129 7.16 6.46 -20.81
C LYS A 129 6.61 5.88 -19.53
N MET A 130 6.32 4.57 -19.56
CA MET A 130 5.92 3.82 -18.38
C MET A 130 6.77 2.56 -18.25
N MET A 131 7.16 2.25 -17.02
CA MET A 131 7.66 0.96 -16.60
C MET A 131 6.77 0.48 -15.48
N SER A 132 6.24 -0.72 -15.61
CA SER A 132 5.28 -1.30 -14.65
C SER A 132 5.94 -1.70 -13.32
N CYS A 133 5.11 -2.10 -12.36
CA CYS A 133 5.48 -2.30 -10.96
C CYS A 133 5.84 -3.75 -10.62
N PHE A 134 6.07 -4.00 -9.33
CA PHE A 134 6.39 -5.30 -8.74
C PHE A 134 5.36 -6.43 -9.02
N LEU A 135 4.16 -6.11 -9.54
CA LEU A 135 3.21 -7.12 -10.02
C LEU A 135 3.61 -7.72 -11.39
N THR A 136 4.64 -7.20 -12.02
CA THR A 136 5.21 -7.77 -13.25
C THR A 136 5.78 -9.16 -12.96
N PRO A 137 5.37 -10.20 -13.69
CA PRO A 137 5.79 -11.58 -13.39
C PRO A 137 7.31 -11.80 -13.43
N ASP A 138 7.94 -11.30 -14.48
CA ASP A 138 9.40 -11.37 -14.69
C ASP A 138 9.86 -10.40 -15.79
N ALA A 139 11.17 -10.35 -16.05
CA ALA A 139 11.78 -9.46 -17.05
C ALA A 139 11.45 -9.82 -18.51
N ASN A 140 10.82 -10.99 -18.79
CA ASN A 140 10.39 -11.37 -20.13
C ASN A 140 8.96 -10.90 -20.44
N ALA A 141 8.18 -10.55 -19.42
CA ALA A 141 6.87 -9.96 -19.60
C ALA A 141 6.96 -8.60 -20.31
N ALA A 142 5.88 -8.18 -20.97
CA ALA A 142 5.79 -6.82 -21.51
C ALA A 142 5.56 -5.85 -20.35
N TYR A 143 6.60 -5.12 -19.94
CA TYR A 143 6.55 -4.27 -18.74
C TYR A 143 6.76 -2.78 -19.01
N THR A 144 6.88 -2.39 -20.28
CA THR A 144 7.07 -0.97 -20.62
C THR A 144 6.09 -0.45 -21.67
N TYR A 145 5.85 0.85 -21.64
CA TYR A 145 5.30 1.60 -22.75
C TYR A 145 6.20 2.82 -23.04
N PRO A 146 6.60 3.04 -24.32
CA PRO A 146 6.41 2.15 -25.47
C PRO A 146 7.24 0.84 -25.32
N PRO A 147 6.92 -0.22 -26.08
CA PRO A 147 7.66 -1.50 -25.98
C PRO A 147 9.17 -1.38 -26.28
N SER A 148 9.57 -0.42 -27.13
CA SER A 148 10.99 -0.14 -27.42
C SER A 148 11.79 0.28 -26.18
N LEU A 149 11.15 0.82 -25.16
CA LEU A 149 11.79 1.18 -23.89
C LEU A 149 12.34 -0.05 -23.17
N GLN A 150 11.66 -1.19 -23.24
CA GLN A 150 12.15 -2.44 -22.65
C GLN A 150 13.48 -2.88 -23.23
N VAL A 151 13.60 -2.80 -24.55
CA VAL A 151 14.86 -3.14 -25.27
C VAL A 151 16.01 -2.22 -24.83
N ASP A 152 15.73 -0.92 -24.72
CA ASP A 152 16.71 0.08 -24.26
C ASP A 152 17.16 -0.18 -22.82
N LEU A 153 16.22 -0.43 -21.92
CA LEU A 153 16.51 -0.73 -20.50
C LEU A 153 17.26 -2.04 -20.32
N GLN A 154 16.88 -3.10 -21.02
CA GLN A 154 17.57 -4.39 -20.95
C GLN A 154 19.00 -4.28 -21.50
N ALA A 155 19.23 -3.51 -22.57
CA ALA A 155 20.56 -3.29 -23.10
C ALA A 155 21.48 -2.50 -22.14
N GLN A 156 20.91 -1.59 -21.33
CA GLN A 156 21.66 -0.72 -20.43
C GLN A 156 21.85 -1.33 -19.02
N PHE A 157 20.85 -2.02 -18.49
CA PHE A 157 20.78 -2.47 -17.09
C PHE A 157 20.64 -3.98 -16.93
N GLY A 158 20.44 -4.74 -18.01
CA GLY A 158 20.12 -6.16 -17.93
C GLY A 158 18.68 -6.41 -17.45
N ASP A 159 18.47 -7.56 -16.81
CA ASP A 159 17.16 -7.93 -16.26
C ASP A 159 16.79 -7.02 -15.09
N TYR A 160 15.62 -6.40 -15.18
CA TYR A 160 15.15 -5.47 -14.16
C TYR A 160 14.57 -6.21 -12.95
N PRO A 161 15.04 -5.91 -11.74
CA PRO A 161 14.52 -6.52 -10.50
C PRO A 161 13.26 -5.79 -10.05
N PHE A 162 12.06 -6.34 -10.32
CA PHE A 162 10.78 -5.73 -9.94
C PHE A 162 10.47 -5.84 -8.46
N ASP A 163 10.91 -6.92 -7.79
CA ASP A 163 10.71 -7.18 -6.36
C ASP A 163 11.81 -8.11 -5.83
N ALA A 164 11.99 -8.12 -4.52
CA ALA A 164 12.82 -9.10 -3.84
C ALA A 164 12.08 -10.44 -3.76
N ARG A 165 12.71 -11.48 -4.33
CA ARG A 165 12.11 -12.83 -4.35
C ARG A 165 12.14 -13.45 -2.96
N ASP A 166 11.04 -14.13 -2.59
CA ASP A 166 10.92 -14.86 -1.32
C ASP A 166 11.32 -14.00 -0.12
N PHE A 167 10.77 -12.78 -0.02
CA PHE A 167 11.17 -11.83 1.02
C PHE A 167 10.83 -12.30 2.46
N ARG A 168 9.86 -13.22 2.63
CA ARG A 168 9.56 -13.86 3.91
C ARG A 168 10.47 -15.07 4.13
N THR A 169 11.72 -14.81 4.44
CA THR A 169 12.80 -15.80 4.53
C THR A 169 13.67 -15.59 5.77
N PRO A 170 14.24 -16.66 6.35
CA PRO A 170 15.30 -16.53 7.35
C PRO A 170 16.66 -16.16 6.75
N ALA A 171 16.85 -16.25 5.43
CA ALA A 171 18.10 -15.93 4.74
C ALA A 171 18.29 -14.41 4.60
N LYS A 172 18.52 -13.73 5.74
CA LYS A 172 18.49 -12.25 5.84
C LYS A 172 19.58 -11.56 5.02
N ASP A 173 20.82 -12.08 4.99
CA ASP A 173 21.91 -11.51 4.20
C ASP A 173 21.59 -11.50 2.70
N ARG A 174 21.09 -12.63 2.18
CA ARG A 174 20.65 -12.73 0.78
C ARG A 174 19.55 -11.72 0.48
N LEU A 175 18.56 -11.63 1.36
CA LEU A 175 17.42 -10.72 1.18
C LEU A 175 17.87 -9.26 1.20
N LEU A 176 18.70 -8.86 2.17
CA LEU A 176 19.24 -7.50 2.27
C LEU A 176 20.02 -7.11 1.00
N GLN A 177 20.84 -8.02 0.49
CA GLN A 177 21.57 -7.81 -0.76
C GLN A 177 20.62 -7.64 -1.96
N GLN A 178 19.61 -8.49 -2.07
CA GLN A 178 18.60 -8.39 -3.15
C GLN A 178 17.86 -7.05 -3.11
N ILE A 179 17.35 -6.65 -1.94
CA ILE A 179 16.61 -5.38 -1.79
C ILE A 179 17.53 -4.20 -2.11
N THR A 180 18.74 -4.17 -1.56
CA THR A 180 19.69 -3.09 -1.79
C THR A 180 20.06 -2.95 -3.28
N THR A 181 20.30 -4.08 -3.96
CA THR A 181 20.60 -4.10 -5.40
C THR A 181 19.40 -3.61 -6.20
N MET A 182 18.21 -4.08 -5.89
CA MET A 182 16.95 -3.66 -6.51
C MET A 182 16.77 -2.14 -6.41
N THR A 183 16.87 -1.59 -5.21
CA THR A 183 16.72 -0.14 -4.98
C THR A 183 17.71 0.69 -5.78
N ARG A 184 18.98 0.31 -5.79
CA ARG A 184 19.99 1.01 -6.61
C ARG A 184 19.65 0.98 -8.09
N THR A 185 19.25 -0.17 -8.62
CA THR A 185 18.82 -0.31 -10.02
C THR A 185 17.59 0.56 -10.31
N HIS A 186 16.62 0.61 -9.40
CA HIS A 186 15.43 1.46 -9.54
C HIS A 186 15.82 2.94 -9.68
N PHE A 187 16.69 3.44 -8.81
CA PHE A 187 17.15 4.81 -8.86
C PHE A 187 18.10 5.09 -10.05
N GLU A 188 18.91 4.13 -10.48
CA GLU A 188 19.73 4.25 -11.71
C GLU A 188 18.85 4.42 -12.95
N VAL A 189 17.80 3.60 -13.09
CA VAL A 189 16.82 3.70 -14.18
C VAL A 189 16.05 5.02 -14.10
N ALA A 190 15.65 5.44 -12.90
CA ALA A 190 14.98 6.72 -12.68
C ALA A 190 15.83 7.89 -13.14
N ARG A 191 17.12 7.94 -12.75
CA ARG A 191 18.08 8.96 -13.21
C ARG A 191 18.31 8.91 -14.73
N TYR A 192 18.47 7.71 -15.28
CA TYR A 192 18.68 7.52 -16.73
C TYR A 192 17.52 8.10 -17.54
N LEU A 193 16.28 7.82 -17.13
CA LEU A 193 15.10 8.30 -17.84
C LEU A 193 14.83 9.78 -17.59
N ALA A 194 15.02 10.28 -16.37
CA ALA A 194 14.87 11.71 -16.06
C ALA A 194 15.85 12.60 -16.82
N ALA A 195 17.11 12.14 -17.03
CA ALA A 195 18.14 12.90 -17.72
C ALA A 195 17.97 12.96 -19.24
N ARG A 196 17.35 11.95 -19.84
CA ARG A 196 17.38 11.73 -21.30
C ARG A 196 16.05 12.02 -22.00
N ASN A 197 15.05 12.41 -21.26
CA ASN A 197 13.71 12.64 -21.81
C ASN A 197 13.15 13.97 -21.33
N ASP A 198 12.44 14.65 -22.22
CA ASP A 198 11.59 15.75 -21.83
C ASP A 198 10.36 15.21 -21.12
N TRP A 199 10.07 15.76 -19.97
CA TRP A 199 8.90 15.40 -19.17
C TRP A 199 8.34 16.62 -18.42
N ASP A 200 7.04 16.62 -18.21
CA ASP A 200 6.33 17.57 -17.35
C ASP A 200 6.07 16.93 -15.97
N PHE A 201 5.72 15.65 -15.96
CA PHE A 201 5.39 14.87 -14.75
C PHE A 201 6.27 13.63 -14.65
N PHE A 202 6.86 13.45 -13.49
CA PHE A 202 7.68 12.29 -13.16
C PHE A 202 7.13 11.64 -11.92
N VAL A 203 6.94 10.32 -11.91
CA VAL A 203 6.61 9.56 -10.72
C VAL A 203 7.39 8.26 -10.68
N SER A 204 8.06 8.00 -9.56
CA SER A 204 8.76 6.74 -9.30
C SER A 204 8.43 6.25 -7.91
N VAL A 205 8.08 4.97 -7.76
CA VAL A 205 7.80 4.34 -6.47
C VAL A 205 8.88 3.31 -6.14
N GLU A 206 9.43 3.41 -4.93
CA GLU A 206 10.39 2.47 -4.36
C GLU A 206 9.69 1.56 -3.34
N ILE A 207 9.62 0.27 -3.65
CA ILE A 207 8.98 -0.77 -2.82
C ILE A 207 9.92 -1.36 -1.76
N GLY A 208 11.22 -1.16 -1.90
CA GLY A 208 12.22 -1.84 -1.09
C GLY A 208 12.13 -1.46 0.39
N LEU A 209 11.63 -0.26 0.73
CA LEU A 209 11.48 0.15 2.12
C LEU A 209 10.40 -0.68 2.84
N ASP A 210 9.29 -0.99 2.16
CA ASP A 210 8.29 -1.94 2.66
C ASP A 210 8.92 -3.30 2.95
N ARG A 211 9.72 -3.83 2.02
CA ARG A 211 10.41 -5.11 2.17
C ARG A 211 11.40 -5.11 3.35
N ILE A 212 12.11 -4.00 3.56
CA ILE A 212 13.04 -3.83 4.68
C ILE A 212 12.28 -3.81 6.02
N HIS A 213 11.17 -3.07 6.12
CA HIS A 213 10.34 -3.04 7.33
C HIS A 213 9.82 -4.44 7.67
N HIS A 214 9.23 -5.14 6.71
CA HIS A 214 8.70 -6.49 6.89
C HIS A 214 9.76 -7.52 7.29
N ALA A 215 11.01 -7.34 6.83
CA ALA A 215 12.06 -8.33 7.07
C ALA A 215 12.94 -8.06 8.29
N PHE A 216 13.02 -6.80 8.76
CA PHE A 216 14.06 -6.41 9.72
C PHE A 216 13.56 -5.61 10.94
N TRP A 217 12.25 -5.40 11.11
CA TRP A 217 11.72 -4.58 12.20
C TRP A 217 12.08 -5.12 13.59
N ARG A 218 12.04 -6.44 13.80
CA ARG A 218 12.39 -7.10 15.08
C ARG A 218 13.79 -6.80 15.57
N TYR A 219 14.72 -6.48 14.69
CA TYR A 219 16.12 -6.24 15.07
C TYR A 219 16.35 -4.81 15.55
N MET A 220 15.49 -3.87 15.18
CA MET A 220 15.58 -2.45 15.55
C MET A 220 14.74 -2.11 16.80
N ASP A 221 13.61 -2.76 16.99
CA ASP A 221 12.58 -2.40 17.97
C ASP A 221 12.60 -3.34 19.17
N ASN A 222 13.13 -2.87 20.31
CA ASN A 222 13.21 -3.65 21.54
C ASN A 222 11.86 -3.96 22.19
N THR A 223 10.77 -3.42 21.68
CA THR A 223 9.39 -3.75 22.11
C THR A 223 8.75 -4.83 21.23
N HIS A 224 9.44 -5.26 20.17
CA HIS A 224 8.96 -6.34 19.31
C HIS A 224 9.06 -7.69 20.06
N ARG A 225 8.03 -8.54 19.98
CA ARG A 225 8.00 -9.83 20.71
C ARG A 225 9.14 -10.78 20.34
N HIS A 226 9.67 -10.67 19.12
CA HIS A 226 10.80 -11.45 18.63
C HIS A 226 12.09 -10.62 18.54
N TYR A 227 12.23 -9.60 19.39
CA TYR A 227 13.42 -8.77 19.41
C TYR A 227 14.68 -9.58 19.67
N GLU A 228 15.71 -9.37 18.85
CA GLU A 228 17.02 -10.00 18.98
C GLU A 228 18.07 -8.94 19.36
N SER A 229 18.47 -8.95 20.63
CA SER A 229 19.51 -8.04 21.12
C SER A 229 20.87 -8.33 20.48
N ASN A 230 21.63 -7.29 20.18
CA ASN A 230 22.97 -7.38 19.55
C ASN A 230 22.98 -8.09 18.18
N SER A 231 21.87 -8.04 17.46
CA SER A 231 21.78 -8.59 16.11
C SER A 231 22.70 -7.81 15.14
N PRO A 232 23.36 -8.47 14.18
CA PRO A 232 24.07 -7.78 13.11
C PRO A 232 23.13 -6.97 12.18
N TYR A 233 21.83 -7.15 12.30
CA TYR A 233 20.81 -6.45 11.53
C TYR A 233 20.15 -5.27 12.27
N ALA A 234 20.64 -4.91 13.47
CA ALA A 234 20.04 -3.86 14.30
C ALA A 234 19.91 -2.50 13.59
N ASP A 235 20.88 -2.17 12.74
CA ASP A 235 20.93 -0.89 12.04
C ASP A 235 20.44 -0.96 10.57
N VAL A 236 19.94 -2.11 10.10
CA VAL A 236 19.57 -2.30 8.69
C VAL A 236 18.50 -1.29 8.24
N ILE A 237 17.47 -1.07 9.03
CA ILE A 237 16.41 -0.10 8.70
C ILE A 237 17.02 1.32 8.63
N PHE A 238 17.81 1.71 9.60
CA PHE A 238 18.49 3.01 9.62
C PHE A 238 19.40 3.21 8.40
N GLU A 239 20.28 2.25 8.10
CA GLU A 239 21.17 2.32 6.94
C GLU A 239 20.41 2.33 5.61
N TYR A 240 19.24 1.69 5.57
CA TYR A 240 18.40 1.73 4.37
C TYR A 240 17.74 3.11 4.17
N TYR A 241 17.30 3.79 5.23
CA TYR A 241 16.85 5.19 5.12
C TYR A 241 17.97 6.11 4.64
N ARG A 242 19.21 5.89 5.10
CA ARG A 242 20.39 6.64 4.62
C ARG A 242 20.68 6.36 3.13
N LEU A 243 20.53 5.11 2.69
CA LEU A 243 20.63 4.76 1.27
C LEU A 243 19.59 5.53 0.45
N LEU A 244 18.33 5.54 0.89
CA LEU A 244 17.27 6.28 0.20
C LEU A 244 17.55 7.79 0.16
N ASP A 245 18.01 8.38 1.25
CA ASP A 245 18.39 9.81 1.29
C ASP A 245 19.45 10.14 0.25
N ALA A 246 20.49 9.30 0.13
CA ALA A 246 21.58 9.47 -0.85
C ALA A 246 21.11 9.26 -2.29
N GLU A 247 20.30 8.23 -2.55
CA GLU A 247 19.76 7.94 -3.89
C GLU A 247 18.80 9.04 -4.35
N ILE A 248 17.97 9.57 -3.45
CA ILE A 248 17.09 10.70 -3.72
C ILE A 248 17.91 11.96 -3.98
N ALA A 249 18.97 12.26 -3.20
CA ALA A 249 19.85 13.38 -3.48
C ALA A 249 20.42 13.31 -4.92
N SER A 250 20.88 12.11 -5.31
CA SER A 250 21.43 11.88 -6.65
C SER A 250 20.37 12.05 -7.75
N LEU A 251 19.13 11.62 -7.50
CA LEU A 251 18.02 11.81 -8.45
C LEU A 251 17.63 13.28 -8.56
N LEU A 252 17.57 14.01 -7.46
CA LEU A 252 17.24 15.45 -7.43
C LEU A 252 18.27 16.28 -8.21
N ASN A 253 19.57 15.92 -8.18
CA ASN A 253 20.60 16.57 -8.98
C ASN A 253 20.33 16.42 -10.49
N VAL A 254 19.70 15.32 -10.92
CA VAL A 254 19.32 15.11 -12.32
C VAL A 254 18.03 15.83 -12.67
N ILE A 255 17.04 15.82 -11.77
CA ILE A 255 15.74 16.50 -11.93
C ILE A 255 15.93 18.02 -12.01
N GLY A 256 16.83 18.58 -11.20
CA GLY A 256 17.15 20.00 -11.15
C GLY A 256 16.20 20.84 -10.30
N ASP A 257 16.70 22.01 -9.90
CA ASP A 257 16.06 22.90 -8.91
C ASP A 257 14.79 23.60 -9.43
N ASP A 258 14.54 23.59 -10.72
CA ASP A 258 13.36 24.21 -11.35
C ASP A 258 12.11 23.32 -11.29
N SER A 259 12.17 22.19 -10.58
CA SER A 259 11.07 21.24 -10.48
C SER A 259 10.43 21.31 -9.10
N ALA A 260 9.11 21.10 -9.02
CA ALA A 260 8.44 20.78 -7.78
C ALA A 260 8.72 19.32 -7.40
N ILE A 261 8.99 19.09 -6.12
CA ILE A 261 9.31 17.77 -5.56
C ILE A 261 8.29 17.38 -4.51
N MET A 262 7.74 16.19 -4.66
CA MET A 262 6.84 15.61 -3.67
C MET A 262 7.38 14.23 -3.25
N ILE A 263 7.65 14.07 -1.95
CA ILE A 263 7.94 12.75 -1.36
C ILE A 263 6.66 12.29 -0.68
N VAL A 264 6.19 11.10 -1.02
CA VAL A 264 4.94 10.56 -0.47
C VAL A 264 5.08 9.08 -0.13
N SER A 265 4.30 8.64 0.85
CA SER A 265 4.09 7.22 1.11
C SER A 265 2.59 6.90 1.11
N ASP A 266 2.26 5.73 0.64
CA ASP A 266 0.89 5.22 0.59
C ASP A 266 0.36 4.81 1.96
N HIS A 267 1.21 4.34 2.85
CA HIS A 267 0.99 4.01 4.26
C HIS A 267 2.31 4.03 5.02
N GLY A 268 2.27 3.91 6.33
CA GLY A 268 3.45 3.68 7.16
C GLY A 268 3.68 2.22 7.50
N GLY A 269 4.71 1.96 8.29
CA GLY A 269 5.01 0.66 8.88
C GLY A 269 4.93 0.70 10.40
N GLN A 270 4.66 -0.45 11.00
CA GLN A 270 4.72 -0.65 12.45
C GLN A 270 5.09 -2.09 12.77
N LYS A 271 5.56 -2.35 14.01
CA LYS A 271 5.82 -3.71 14.45
C LYS A 271 4.58 -4.59 14.32
N MET A 272 4.77 -5.85 13.99
CA MET A 272 3.72 -6.85 14.01
C MET A 272 3.69 -7.55 15.38
N ASP A 273 2.53 -7.51 16.06
CA ASP A 273 2.35 -8.19 17.35
C ASP A 273 1.93 -9.66 17.20
N GLY A 274 1.52 -10.10 16.00
CA GLY A 274 1.10 -11.46 15.69
C GLY A 274 0.00 -11.52 14.66
N GLY A 275 -0.69 -12.65 14.59
CA GLY A 275 -1.82 -12.90 13.70
C GLY A 275 -3.07 -13.35 14.43
N ILE A 276 -4.23 -12.91 13.94
CA ILE A 276 -5.55 -13.38 14.37
C ILE A 276 -6.09 -14.32 13.28
N CYS A 277 -6.33 -15.58 13.64
CA CYS A 277 -6.93 -16.59 12.78
C CYS A 277 -8.43 -16.35 12.67
N LEU A 278 -8.81 -15.46 11.72
CA LEU A 278 -10.20 -15.00 11.59
C LEU A 278 -11.18 -16.16 11.37
N ASN A 279 -10.84 -17.13 10.52
CA ASN A 279 -11.72 -18.27 10.27
C ASN A 279 -11.79 -19.25 11.45
N GLU A 280 -10.72 -19.43 12.22
CA GLU A 280 -10.79 -20.20 13.47
C GLU A 280 -11.72 -19.53 14.49
N TRP A 281 -11.64 -18.21 14.61
CA TRP A 281 -12.54 -17.44 15.46
C TRP A 281 -14.00 -17.57 14.99
N LEU A 282 -14.25 -17.49 13.68
CA LEU A 282 -15.61 -17.67 13.12
C LEU A 282 -16.16 -19.09 13.34
N ILE A 283 -15.29 -20.12 13.31
CA ILE A 283 -15.67 -21.51 13.66
C ILE A 283 -16.03 -21.61 15.14
N ALA A 284 -15.19 -21.08 16.02
CA ALA A 284 -15.40 -21.11 17.46
C ALA A 284 -16.69 -20.40 17.89
N GLU A 285 -17.05 -19.30 17.20
CA GLU A 285 -18.27 -18.52 17.44
C GLU A 285 -19.51 -19.09 16.71
N GLY A 286 -19.37 -20.15 15.91
CA GLY A 286 -20.47 -20.80 15.18
C GLY A 286 -20.98 -20.01 13.97
N TYR A 287 -20.14 -19.19 13.36
CA TYR A 287 -20.46 -18.47 12.11
C TYR A 287 -19.96 -19.22 10.87
N LEU A 288 -18.90 -20.01 10.98
CA LEU A 288 -18.32 -20.83 9.92
C LEU A 288 -18.39 -22.32 10.31
N THR A 289 -18.88 -23.16 9.41
CA THR A 289 -19.02 -24.61 9.63
C THR A 289 -18.21 -25.37 8.59
N LEU A 290 -17.37 -26.29 9.05
CA LEU A 290 -16.67 -27.23 8.18
C LEU A 290 -17.36 -28.58 8.17
N ALA A 291 -17.32 -29.29 7.03
CA ALA A 291 -17.75 -30.67 6.87
C ALA A 291 -16.53 -31.61 6.75
N PRO A 292 -16.63 -32.87 7.20
CA PRO A 292 -15.55 -33.86 7.02
C PRO A 292 -15.23 -34.11 5.54
N PRO A 293 -13.98 -34.51 5.21
CA PRO A 293 -12.84 -34.64 6.11
C PRO A 293 -12.24 -33.29 6.49
N TYR A 294 -11.75 -33.18 7.71
CA TYR A 294 -11.05 -31.99 8.19
C TYR A 294 -9.57 -32.04 7.78
N SER A 295 -8.97 -30.86 7.55
CA SER A 295 -7.53 -30.78 7.29
C SER A 295 -6.75 -30.96 8.60
N GLU A 296 -5.68 -31.75 8.56
CA GLU A 296 -4.74 -31.90 9.68
C GLU A 296 -3.63 -30.82 9.69
N THR A 297 -3.58 -30.00 8.65
CA THR A 297 -2.58 -28.93 8.48
C THR A 297 -3.24 -27.62 8.08
N PRO A 298 -2.65 -26.46 8.41
CA PRO A 298 -3.16 -25.16 8.01
C PRO A 298 -3.37 -25.06 6.51
N THR A 299 -4.62 -24.81 6.12
CA THR A 299 -5.09 -24.87 4.73
C THR A 299 -5.95 -23.66 4.42
N LYS A 300 -5.85 -23.17 3.17
CA LYS A 300 -6.73 -22.09 2.69
C LYS A 300 -8.19 -22.53 2.69
N LEU A 301 -9.10 -21.65 3.06
CA LEU A 301 -10.53 -21.94 3.16
C LEU A 301 -11.10 -22.53 1.86
N GLN A 302 -10.65 -22.05 0.69
CA GLN A 302 -11.10 -22.52 -0.62
C GLN A 302 -10.73 -23.96 -0.93
N ALA A 303 -9.77 -24.55 -0.22
CA ALA A 303 -9.35 -25.94 -0.36
C ALA A 303 -9.96 -26.85 0.73
N LEU A 304 -10.82 -26.33 1.58
CA LEU A 304 -11.50 -27.05 2.64
C LEU A 304 -12.94 -27.38 2.25
N ASN A 305 -13.47 -28.41 2.90
CA ASN A 305 -14.88 -28.76 2.76
C ASN A 305 -15.74 -27.92 3.70
N VAL A 306 -16.21 -26.76 3.22
CA VAL A 306 -17.08 -25.84 3.98
C VAL A 306 -18.53 -26.24 3.80
N ASP A 307 -19.26 -26.40 4.91
CA ASP A 307 -20.73 -26.53 4.86
C ASP A 307 -21.36 -25.13 4.72
N TRP A 308 -21.52 -24.69 3.47
CA TRP A 308 -22.10 -23.39 3.18
C TRP A 308 -23.58 -23.27 3.59
N THR A 309 -24.30 -24.41 3.73
CA THR A 309 -25.70 -24.41 4.18
C THR A 309 -25.85 -24.16 5.68
N ALA A 310 -24.77 -24.28 6.44
CA ALA A 310 -24.69 -23.96 7.86
C ALA A 310 -23.82 -22.74 8.20
N THR A 311 -23.10 -22.23 7.20
CA THR A 311 -22.18 -21.08 7.35
C THR A 311 -22.90 -19.75 7.18
N LYS A 312 -22.66 -18.81 8.08
CA LYS A 312 -23.22 -17.43 8.06
C LYS A 312 -22.21 -16.40 7.56
N ALA A 313 -20.91 -16.61 7.86
CA ALA A 313 -19.84 -15.70 7.50
C ALA A 313 -18.52 -16.45 7.33
N TRP A 314 -17.62 -15.88 6.50
CA TRP A 314 -16.25 -16.36 6.34
C TRP A 314 -15.29 -15.18 6.15
N GLY A 315 -13.99 -15.44 6.29
CA GLY A 315 -12.95 -14.42 6.22
C GLY A 315 -11.86 -14.71 5.21
N GLU A 316 -11.30 -13.65 4.65
CA GLU A 316 -10.05 -13.64 3.90
C GLU A 316 -8.97 -12.92 4.72
N GLY A 317 -7.79 -13.54 4.82
CA GLY A 317 -6.64 -12.99 5.52
C GLY A 317 -5.82 -12.01 4.69
N GLY A 318 -4.82 -11.46 5.34
CA GLY A 318 -3.87 -10.51 4.77
C GLY A 318 -3.41 -9.50 5.83
N TYR A 319 -2.94 -8.33 5.41
CA TYR A 319 -2.55 -7.25 6.32
C TYR A 319 -3.71 -6.75 7.18
N TYR A 320 -4.93 -6.93 6.73
CA TYR A 320 -6.19 -6.68 7.46
C TYR A 320 -7.18 -7.79 7.18
N GLY A 321 -8.23 -7.91 8.03
CA GLY A 321 -9.29 -8.90 7.86
C GLY A 321 -10.38 -8.42 6.90
N ARG A 322 -10.80 -9.30 5.99
CA ARG A 322 -11.97 -9.11 5.12
C ARG A 322 -13.00 -10.16 5.49
N LEU A 323 -14.14 -9.73 5.97
CA LEU A 323 -15.23 -10.63 6.33
C LEU A 323 -16.36 -10.48 5.31
N PHE A 324 -16.93 -11.62 4.94
CA PHE A 324 -18.07 -11.71 4.03
C PHE A 324 -19.21 -12.48 4.70
N LEU A 325 -20.43 -12.01 4.52
CA LEU A 325 -21.64 -12.73 4.95
C LEU A 325 -22.13 -13.66 3.83
N ASN A 326 -22.66 -14.81 4.23
CA ASN A 326 -23.30 -15.76 3.33
C ASN A 326 -24.79 -15.40 3.16
N ILE A 327 -25.08 -14.38 2.33
CA ILE A 327 -26.42 -13.78 2.21
C ILE A 327 -27.28 -14.56 1.23
N SER A 328 -28.51 -14.89 1.65
CA SER A 328 -29.52 -15.54 0.80
C SER A 328 -29.87 -14.66 -0.40
N GLY A 329 -29.82 -15.26 -1.59
CA GLY A 329 -30.06 -14.56 -2.84
C GLY A 329 -28.85 -13.78 -3.39
N ARG A 330 -27.74 -13.69 -2.64
CA ARG A 330 -26.48 -13.10 -3.09
C ARG A 330 -25.42 -14.19 -3.33
N GLU A 331 -25.13 -15.01 -2.34
CA GLU A 331 -24.24 -16.16 -2.44
C GLU A 331 -24.98 -17.42 -2.90
N PRO A 332 -24.29 -18.40 -3.53
CA PRO A 332 -24.95 -19.60 -4.09
C PRO A 332 -25.70 -20.46 -3.08
N GLN A 333 -25.22 -20.52 -1.84
CA GLN A 333 -25.83 -21.26 -0.73
C GLN A 333 -26.03 -20.31 0.48
N GLY A 334 -26.49 -19.09 0.22
CA GLY A 334 -26.67 -18.07 1.24
C GLY A 334 -27.67 -18.46 2.32
N THR A 335 -27.30 -18.26 3.58
CA THR A 335 -28.07 -18.62 4.78
C THR A 335 -28.57 -17.41 5.55
N VAL A 336 -27.89 -16.26 5.41
CA VAL A 336 -28.27 -15.04 6.13
C VAL A 336 -29.34 -14.31 5.34
N VAL A 337 -30.50 -14.13 5.94
CA VAL A 337 -31.60 -13.34 5.34
C VAL A 337 -31.14 -11.87 5.27
N PRO A 338 -31.30 -11.18 4.13
CA PRO A 338 -30.80 -9.81 3.93
C PRO A 338 -31.18 -8.83 5.04
N GLU A 339 -32.41 -8.92 5.57
CA GLU A 339 -32.93 -8.08 6.64
C GLU A 339 -32.18 -8.28 7.98
N HIS A 340 -31.54 -9.43 8.16
CA HIS A 340 -30.75 -9.74 9.36
C HIS A 340 -29.26 -9.42 9.20
N ALA A 341 -28.78 -9.13 8.01
CA ALA A 341 -27.36 -8.92 7.72
C ALA A 341 -26.75 -7.80 8.59
N SER A 342 -27.43 -6.66 8.69
CA SER A 342 -26.93 -5.52 9.48
C SER A 342 -26.85 -5.85 10.99
N ALA A 343 -27.81 -6.59 11.54
CA ALA A 343 -27.78 -7.01 12.93
C ALA A 343 -26.63 -7.99 13.20
N LEU A 344 -26.41 -8.95 12.29
CA LEU A 344 -25.31 -9.91 12.38
C LEU A 344 -23.94 -9.21 12.28
N LEU A 345 -23.78 -8.23 11.37
CA LEU A 345 -22.55 -7.44 11.29
C LEU A 345 -22.29 -6.64 12.58
N ASN A 346 -23.32 -6.10 13.21
CA ASN A 346 -23.18 -5.42 14.52
C ASN A 346 -22.73 -6.38 15.61
N GLU A 347 -23.33 -7.57 15.68
CA GLU A 347 -22.96 -8.62 16.62
C GLU A 347 -21.49 -9.03 16.44
N ILE A 348 -21.10 -9.38 15.21
CA ILE A 348 -19.73 -9.78 14.87
C ILE A 348 -18.73 -8.63 15.20
N SER A 349 -19.06 -7.40 14.82
CA SER A 349 -18.21 -6.23 15.09
C SER A 349 -18.02 -6.00 16.60
N ALA A 350 -19.07 -6.14 17.40
CA ALA A 350 -18.99 -6.00 18.85
C ALA A 350 -18.09 -7.07 19.48
N LYS A 351 -18.23 -8.32 19.07
CA LYS A 351 -17.41 -9.44 19.54
C LYS A 351 -15.95 -9.27 19.14
N LEU A 352 -15.67 -8.91 17.86
CA LEU A 352 -14.31 -8.66 17.38
C LEU A 352 -13.66 -7.46 18.09
N SER A 353 -14.42 -6.38 18.36
CA SER A 353 -13.90 -5.22 19.09
C SER A 353 -13.54 -5.53 20.54
N SER A 354 -14.15 -6.56 21.13
CA SER A 354 -13.82 -7.04 22.47
C SER A 354 -12.72 -8.11 22.50
N LEU A 355 -12.21 -8.54 21.33
CA LEU A 355 -11.17 -9.55 21.25
C LEU A 355 -9.88 -9.06 21.92
N GLY A 356 -9.34 -9.86 22.82
CA GLY A 356 -8.04 -9.64 23.44
C GLY A 356 -6.92 -10.35 22.69
N ASN A 357 -5.68 -10.09 23.12
CA ASN A 357 -4.52 -10.90 22.72
C ASN A 357 -4.53 -12.26 23.45
N GLU A 358 -3.49 -13.07 23.29
CA GLU A 358 -3.33 -14.39 23.92
C GLU A 358 -3.35 -14.36 25.48
N ASN A 359 -3.16 -13.19 26.07
CA ASN A 359 -3.23 -12.94 27.51
C ASN A 359 -4.56 -12.29 27.94
N GLY A 360 -5.53 -12.15 27.03
CA GLY A 360 -6.82 -11.53 27.28
C GLY A 360 -6.80 -9.99 27.36
N GLN A 361 -5.69 -9.34 27.01
CA GLN A 361 -5.60 -7.88 26.99
C GLN A 361 -6.22 -7.33 25.71
N PRO A 362 -7.07 -6.27 25.77
CA PRO A 362 -7.70 -5.68 24.60
C PRO A 362 -6.68 -5.24 23.53
N ILE A 363 -6.91 -5.64 22.28
CA ILE A 363 -6.05 -5.26 21.14
C ILE A 363 -6.59 -4.09 20.33
N GLN A 364 -7.70 -3.47 20.72
CA GLN A 364 -8.33 -2.32 20.05
C GLN A 364 -8.68 -2.59 18.58
N THR A 365 -9.34 -3.71 18.30
CA THR A 365 -9.83 -4.03 16.97
C THR A 365 -10.87 -3.02 16.48
N ARG A 366 -10.74 -2.57 15.24
CA ARG A 366 -11.68 -1.67 14.57
C ARG A 366 -12.33 -2.37 13.40
N CYS A 367 -13.64 -2.28 13.31
CA CYS A 367 -14.43 -2.81 12.21
C CYS A 367 -15.05 -1.67 11.41
N PHE A 368 -14.94 -1.74 10.08
CA PHE A 368 -15.47 -0.71 9.20
C PHE A 368 -16.42 -1.35 8.20
N ARG A 369 -17.54 -0.66 7.94
CA ARG A 369 -18.49 -1.02 6.89
C ARG A 369 -18.21 -0.20 5.64
N PRO A 370 -18.16 -0.81 4.45
CA PRO A 370 -17.95 -0.09 3.20
C PRO A 370 -18.91 1.09 3.00
N GLU A 371 -20.18 0.93 3.34
CA GLU A 371 -21.20 1.96 3.22
C GLU A 371 -20.99 3.18 4.13
N THR A 372 -20.16 3.05 5.16
CA THR A 372 -19.78 4.17 6.05
C THR A 372 -18.46 4.81 5.63
N LEU A 373 -17.63 4.09 4.89
CA LEU A 373 -16.32 4.56 4.43
C LEU A 373 -16.40 5.25 3.06
N TYR A 374 -17.21 4.70 2.16
CA TYR A 374 -17.21 5.09 0.77
C TYR A 374 -18.59 5.61 0.36
N PRO A 375 -18.66 6.75 -0.36
CA PRO A 375 -19.92 7.25 -0.92
C PRO A 375 -20.52 6.31 -1.97
N VAL A 376 -19.67 5.53 -2.65
CA VAL A 376 -20.03 4.49 -3.62
C VAL A 376 -19.10 3.31 -3.41
N ALA A 377 -19.62 2.09 -3.47
CA ALA A 377 -18.84 0.87 -3.41
C ALA A 377 -19.06 0.05 -4.67
N ASN A 378 -18.11 0.16 -5.61
CA ASN A 378 -18.09 -0.63 -6.84
C ASN A 378 -17.47 -2.00 -6.60
N GLY A 379 -17.67 -2.94 -7.53
CA GLY A 379 -17.18 -4.32 -7.37
C GLY A 379 -17.89 -5.06 -6.24
N ILE A 380 -17.16 -5.92 -5.53
CA ILE A 380 -17.68 -6.71 -4.40
C ILE A 380 -16.82 -6.42 -3.16
N PRO A 381 -17.19 -5.39 -2.36
CA PRO A 381 -16.48 -5.10 -1.13
C PRO A 381 -16.65 -6.23 -0.10
N PRO A 382 -15.73 -6.38 0.86
CA PRO A 382 -16.03 -7.16 2.06
C PRO A 382 -17.18 -6.51 2.84
N ASP A 383 -18.01 -7.30 3.49
CA ASP A 383 -19.09 -6.78 4.34
C ASP A 383 -18.54 -6.10 5.62
N LEU A 384 -17.32 -6.51 6.08
CA LEU A 384 -16.52 -5.78 7.07
C LEU A 384 -15.04 -5.76 6.68
N LEU A 385 -14.41 -4.61 6.87
CA LEU A 385 -12.97 -4.46 6.91
C LEU A 385 -12.55 -4.43 8.39
N ILE A 386 -11.57 -5.24 8.77
CA ILE A 386 -11.22 -5.46 10.18
C ILE A 386 -9.74 -5.14 10.38
N TYR A 387 -9.46 -4.13 11.20
CA TYR A 387 -8.12 -3.77 11.64
C TYR A 387 -7.89 -4.34 13.03
N PHE A 388 -7.24 -5.49 13.10
CA PHE A 388 -6.86 -6.09 14.38
C PHE A 388 -5.72 -5.29 15.00
N GLY A 389 -5.93 -4.80 16.24
CA GLY A 389 -4.92 -4.01 16.94
C GLY A 389 -4.47 -2.77 16.18
N ASN A 390 -5.38 -2.09 15.48
CA ASN A 390 -5.02 -0.96 14.61
C ASN A 390 -3.97 -1.33 13.54
N LEU A 391 -4.07 -2.55 12.98
CA LEU A 391 -3.13 -3.19 12.05
C LEU A 391 -1.85 -3.78 12.70
N ALA A 392 -1.62 -3.62 14.00
CA ALA A 392 -0.49 -4.30 14.65
C ALA A 392 -0.63 -5.85 14.62
N TRP A 393 -1.84 -6.37 14.41
CA TRP A 393 -2.11 -7.79 14.23
C TRP A 393 -2.56 -8.08 12.81
N ARG A 394 -1.90 -9.04 12.18
CA ARG A 394 -2.26 -9.52 10.84
C ARG A 394 -3.53 -10.38 10.91
N SER A 395 -4.31 -10.42 9.84
CA SER A 395 -5.40 -11.37 9.68
C SER A 395 -4.92 -12.64 9.00
N ILE A 396 -5.13 -13.80 9.63
CA ILE A 396 -4.82 -15.12 9.10
C ILE A 396 -6.10 -15.75 8.55
N GLY A 397 -6.10 -16.09 7.28
CA GLY A 397 -7.27 -16.65 6.60
C GLY A 397 -7.26 -18.19 6.50
N THR A 398 -6.13 -18.83 6.78
CA THR A 398 -6.00 -20.30 6.80
C THR A 398 -6.66 -20.91 8.04
N VAL A 399 -7.12 -22.17 7.91
CA VAL A 399 -7.79 -22.96 8.97
C VAL A 399 -7.00 -24.24 9.22
N GLY A 400 -7.03 -24.77 10.43
CA GLY A 400 -6.28 -25.94 10.88
C GLY A 400 -5.19 -25.62 11.91
N TRP A 401 -5.20 -24.39 12.43
CA TRP A 401 -4.34 -23.95 13.52
C TRP A 401 -4.85 -24.34 14.89
N ASN A 402 -6.15 -24.58 15.03
CA ASN A 402 -6.84 -24.88 16.29
C ASN A 402 -6.59 -23.84 17.40
N GLN A 403 -6.28 -22.60 17.01
CA GLN A 403 -6.05 -21.46 17.90
C GLN A 403 -6.38 -20.15 17.20
N ILE A 404 -6.78 -19.14 17.97
CA ILE A 404 -7.15 -17.82 17.45
C ILE A 404 -5.94 -16.93 17.23
N HIS A 405 -4.90 -17.04 18.07
CA HIS A 405 -3.72 -16.21 18.03
C HIS A 405 -2.52 -16.98 17.51
N LEU A 406 -1.83 -16.42 16.50
CA LEU A 406 -0.51 -16.86 16.07
C LEU A 406 0.52 -15.79 16.43
N LEU A 407 1.67 -16.22 16.93
CA LEU A 407 2.76 -15.29 17.28
C LEU A 407 3.68 -15.00 16.10
N GLU A 408 3.51 -15.72 15.00
CA GLU A 408 4.24 -15.57 13.74
C GLU A 408 3.25 -15.60 12.56
N ASN A 409 3.67 -15.12 11.40
CA ASN A 409 2.84 -15.10 10.20
C ASN A 409 2.73 -16.49 9.55
N ASP A 410 1.56 -16.82 8.98
CA ASP A 410 1.29 -18.10 8.32
C ASP A 410 1.98 -18.29 6.95
N THR A 411 2.56 -17.23 6.38
CA THR A 411 3.25 -17.25 5.08
C THR A 411 4.77 -17.07 5.17
N GLY A 412 5.34 -17.27 6.36
CA GLY A 412 6.77 -17.12 6.65
C GLY A 412 7.08 -15.91 7.54
N PRO A 413 8.35 -15.73 7.94
CA PRO A 413 8.74 -14.66 8.87
C PRO A 413 8.33 -13.28 8.35
N ASP A 414 7.69 -12.51 9.22
CA ASP A 414 7.21 -11.16 8.91
C ASP A 414 7.24 -10.34 10.20
N ASP A 415 7.97 -9.22 10.20
CA ASP A 415 8.26 -8.48 11.44
C ASP A 415 7.40 -7.22 11.57
N ALA A 416 6.78 -6.78 10.48
CA ALA A 416 6.00 -5.55 10.44
C ALA A 416 4.62 -5.75 9.82
N ASN A 417 3.74 -4.83 10.11
CA ASN A 417 2.49 -4.64 9.40
C ASN A 417 2.35 -3.16 9.03
N HIS A 418 1.37 -2.83 8.22
CA HIS A 418 1.12 -1.47 7.77
C HIS A 418 0.60 -0.58 8.90
N ALA A 419 0.85 0.72 8.81
CA ALA A 419 0.26 1.75 9.66
C ALA A 419 -0.58 2.71 8.81
N GLN A 420 -1.58 3.36 9.43
CA GLN A 420 -2.54 4.22 8.73
C GLN A 420 -1.89 5.47 8.11
N HIS A 421 -0.76 5.93 8.63
CA HIS A 421 -0.12 7.16 8.17
C HIS A 421 1.23 6.88 7.54
N GLY A 422 1.40 7.32 6.30
CA GLY A 422 2.68 7.48 5.63
C GLY A 422 3.24 8.90 5.77
N VAL A 423 4.13 9.28 4.85
CA VAL A 423 4.82 10.56 4.87
C VAL A 423 4.40 11.46 3.70
N LEU A 424 4.47 12.75 3.94
CA LEU A 424 4.36 13.81 2.93
C LEU A 424 5.48 14.81 3.13
N ILE A 425 6.24 15.12 2.07
CA ILE A 425 7.03 16.35 1.93
C ILE A 425 6.70 16.93 0.57
N PHE A 426 6.35 18.21 0.51
CA PHE A 426 6.11 18.91 -0.74
C PHE A 426 6.91 20.22 -0.77
N ASN A 427 7.81 20.31 -1.74
CA ASN A 427 8.71 21.43 -1.93
C ASN A 427 8.67 21.92 -3.39
N PHE A 428 8.69 23.23 -3.59
CA PHE A 428 8.89 23.83 -4.89
C PHE A 428 9.45 25.25 -4.76
N PRO A 429 10.20 25.77 -5.75
CA PRO A 429 10.74 27.12 -5.71
C PRO A 429 9.68 28.20 -5.48
N GLY A 430 9.86 28.98 -4.42
CA GLY A 430 8.95 30.06 -4.02
C GLY A 430 7.80 29.62 -3.11
N LEU A 431 7.75 28.34 -2.70
CA LEU A 431 6.91 27.92 -1.59
C LEU A 431 7.40 28.59 -0.30
N GLN A 432 6.47 29.08 0.53
CA GLN A 432 6.81 29.51 1.88
C GLN A 432 6.93 28.24 2.75
N PRO A 433 8.10 28.00 3.35
CA PRO A 433 8.27 26.85 4.24
C PRO A 433 7.30 26.88 5.41
N HIS A 434 6.88 25.71 5.86
CA HIS A 434 6.04 25.59 7.04
C HIS A 434 6.82 24.84 8.13
N SER A 435 7.08 25.51 9.27
CA SER A 435 7.88 24.94 10.36
C SER A 435 7.19 23.78 11.06
N GLU A 436 5.86 23.82 11.14
CA GLU A 436 5.06 22.79 11.80
C GLU A 436 4.56 21.77 10.77
N PRO A 437 4.33 20.51 11.19
CA PRO A 437 3.75 19.50 10.32
C PRO A 437 2.35 19.92 9.84
N LEU A 438 2.06 19.65 8.57
CA LEU A 438 0.74 19.90 7.99
C LEU A 438 -0.28 18.95 8.63
N PRO A 439 -1.30 19.47 9.35
CA PRO A 439 -2.30 18.63 9.99
C PRO A 439 -3.30 18.08 8.99
N GLY A 440 -3.71 16.80 9.15
CA GLY A 440 -4.82 16.19 8.41
C GLY A 440 -4.59 16.08 6.90
N ALA A 441 -3.34 15.97 6.47
CA ALA A 441 -3.05 15.64 5.07
C ALA A 441 -3.49 14.21 4.77
N HIS A 442 -4.20 14.03 3.65
CA HIS A 442 -4.74 12.74 3.23
C HIS A 442 -4.29 12.41 1.81
N LEU A 443 -4.00 11.13 1.51
CA LEU A 443 -3.43 10.74 0.23
C LEU A 443 -4.33 11.08 -0.99
N LEU A 444 -5.64 11.14 -0.82
CA LEU A 444 -6.58 11.56 -1.87
C LEU A 444 -6.46 13.04 -2.26
N GLN A 445 -5.70 13.84 -1.51
CA GLN A 445 -5.38 15.22 -1.86
C GLN A 445 -4.22 15.33 -2.87
N ILE A 446 -3.45 14.26 -3.07
CA ILE A 446 -2.27 14.29 -3.95
C ILE A 446 -2.67 14.53 -5.41
N ALA A 447 -3.60 13.74 -5.95
CA ALA A 447 -4.02 13.88 -7.35
C ALA A 447 -4.62 15.26 -7.66
N PRO A 448 -5.60 15.79 -6.91
CA PRO A 448 -6.12 17.14 -7.17
C PRO A 448 -5.06 18.23 -7.00
N THR A 449 -4.07 18.04 -6.11
CA THR A 449 -2.94 18.98 -5.97
C THR A 449 -2.05 19.00 -7.22
N VAL A 450 -1.76 17.83 -7.79
CA VAL A 450 -0.98 17.73 -9.04
C VAL A 450 -1.75 18.35 -10.22
N VAL A 451 -3.04 18.09 -10.33
CA VAL A 451 -3.90 18.67 -11.39
C VAL A 451 -3.93 20.21 -11.28
N ASP A 452 -4.12 20.75 -10.06
CA ASP A 452 -4.09 22.21 -9.81
C ASP A 452 -2.71 22.82 -10.07
N PHE A 453 -1.62 22.11 -9.75
CA PHE A 453 -0.25 22.53 -10.03
C PHE A 453 -0.02 22.81 -11.52
N PHE A 454 -0.58 21.97 -12.39
CA PHE A 454 -0.52 22.16 -13.85
C PHE A 454 -1.56 23.17 -14.38
N GLY A 455 -2.38 23.76 -13.52
CA GLY A 455 -3.40 24.74 -13.87
C GLY A 455 -4.58 24.14 -14.62
N LEU A 456 -4.82 22.85 -14.45
CA LEU A 456 -5.90 22.11 -15.08
C LEU A 456 -7.16 22.11 -14.19
N ASP A 457 -8.32 21.88 -14.80
CA ASP A 457 -9.57 21.71 -14.07
C ASP A 457 -9.55 20.36 -13.32
N ILE A 458 -9.84 20.42 -12.01
CA ILE A 458 -9.88 19.23 -11.16
C ILE A 458 -11.18 18.45 -11.49
N PRO A 459 -11.10 17.17 -11.88
CA PRO A 459 -12.28 16.34 -12.11
C PRO A 459 -13.20 16.30 -10.88
N GLU A 460 -14.51 16.35 -11.08
CA GLU A 460 -15.51 16.28 -10.01
C GLU A 460 -15.45 14.97 -9.21
N THR A 461 -14.89 13.92 -9.80
CA THR A 461 -14.65 12.64 -9.13
C THR A 461 -13.55 12.70 -8.07
N MET A 462 -12.67 13.72 -8.11
CA MET A 462 -11.66 14.00 -7.10
C MET A 462 -12.26 14.88 -6.00
N ARG A 463 -12.86 14.25 -4.99
CA ARG A 463 -13.67 14.91 -3.96
C ARG A 463 -12.87 15.61 -2.86
N TYR A 464 -11.59 15.28 -2.72
CA TYR A 464 -10.72 15.89 -1.71
C TYR A 464 -10.16 17.22 -2.22
N PRO A 465 -10.01 18.22 -1.32
CA PRO A 465 -9.43 19.50 -1.71
C PRO A 465 -7.93 19.37 -2.00
N VAL A 466 -7.37 20.33 -2.70
CA VAL A 466 -5.91 20.43 -2.85
C VAL A 466 -5.24 20.60 -1.49
N LEU A 467 -3.99 20.15 -1.38
CA LEU A 467 -3.17 20.41 -0.20
C LEU A 467 -3.01 21.92 -0.01
N SER A 468 -3.25 22.39 1.19
CA SER A 468 -3.07 23.81 1.53
C SER A 468 -2.37 23.94 2.87
N ALA A 469 -1.25 24.63 2.92
CA ALA A 469 -0.73 25.18 4.18
C ALA A 469 -1.62 26.37 4.55
N LYS A 470 -2.43 26.25 5.62
CA LYS A 470 -3.22 27.35 6.17
C LYS A 470 -2.35 28.18 7.10
#